data_03e1e738e11cf698c52aa73a9b07fa20
#
_entry.id   03e1e738e11cf698c52aa73a9b07fa20
#
_cell.length_a   1.000
_cell.length_b   1.000
_cell.length_c   1.000
_cell.angle_alpha   90.00
_cell.angle_beta   90.00
_cell.angle_gamma   90.00
#
_symmetry.space_group_name_H-M   'P 1'
#
loop_
_entity.id
_entity.type
_entity.pdbx_description
1 polymer ?
#
loop_
_entity_poly.entity_id
_entity_poly.type
_entity_poly.pdbx_seq_one_letter_code
_entity_poly.pdbx_strand_id
1 'polypeptide(L)'
;MGSPQPKPKSHASAADTSAAVDEFMSRLEHPCKPQIGALRQILLRADPAIAEGIKWKVPSFRTSEYFATMHLRLKGGVGLILHLGAKVRDLPRVPVEDPEGLLKWLARDRAMLTFTGLDELRSSQAAVERILRQWITFL
;
A
#
# COMPACT_ATOMS: atom_id res chain seq x y z
N MET A 1 -17.02 33.15 -15.01
CA MET A 1 -16.74 31.75 -14.77
C MET A 1 -15.27 31.50 -14.93
N GLY A 2 -14.62 31.17 -13.84
CA GLY A 2 -13.21 30.90 -13.89
C GLY A 2 -12.93 29.62 -14.69
N SER A 3 -11.79 29.59 -15.38
CA SER A 3 -11.28 28.39 -15.96
C SER A 3 -11.20 27.30 -14.89
N PRO A 4 -11.46 26.04 -15.22
CA PRO A 4 -11.30 24.98 -14.25
C PRO A 4 -9.87 24.99 -13.74
N GLN A 5 -9.72 25.18 -12.45
CA GLN A 5 -8.42 25.02 -11.83
C GLN A 5 -7.96 23.60 -12.04
N PRO A 6 -6.65 23.36 -12.27
CA PRO A 6 -6.15 22.02 -12.26
C PRO A 6 -6.51 21.41 -10.90
N LYS A 7 -7.45 20.52 -10.91
CA LYS A 7 -7.81 19.80 -9.70
C LYS A 7 -6.60 19.04 -9.23
N PRO A 8 -6.24 19.11 -7.93
CA PRO A 8 -5.35 18.13 -7.39
C PRO A 8 -5.87 16.75 -7.81
N LYS A 9 -5.00 15.81 -8.08
CA LYS A 9 -5.40 14.48 -8.50
C LYS A 9 -6.55 14.01 -7.62
N SER A 10 -7.74 13.99 -8.19
CA SER A 10 -8.91 13.53 -7.49
C SER A 10 -8.96 12.03 -7.57
N HIS A 11 -8.88 11.37 -6.40
CA HIS A 11 -9.08 9.93 -6.30
C HIS A 11 -10.56 9.64 -6.05
N ALA A 12 -11.41 10.20 -6.89
CA ALA A 12 -12.86 10.10 -6.79
C ALA A 12 -13.49 9.21 -7.85
N SER A 13 -12.70 8.49 -8.64
CA SER A 13 -13.21 7.56 -9.65
C SER A 13 -13.74 6.30 -8.98
N ALA A 14 -14.51 5.50 -9.72
CA ALA A 14 -15.02 4.23 -9.23
C ALA A 14 -13.90 3.26 -8.81
N ALA A 15 -12.74 3.36 -9.44
CA ALA A 15 -11.58 2.54 -9.09
C ALA A 15 -10.95 2.94 -7.74
N ASP A 16 -11.19 4.15 -7.25
CA ASP A 16 -10.60 4.65 -6.00
C ASP A 16 -11.49 4.35 -4.78
N THR A 17 -12.22 3.25 -4.79
CA THR A 17 -13.19 2.90 -3.76
C THR A 17 -12.96 1.52 -3.19
N SER A 18 -13.44 1.30 -1.96
CA SER A 18 -13.46 -0.02 -1.35
C SER A 18 -14.35 -0.99 -2.14
N ALA A 19 -15.41 -0.52 -2.77
CA ALA A 19 -16.26 -1.36 -3.61
C ALA A 19 -15.46 -1.99 -4.76
N ALA A 20 -14.58 -1.23 -5.38
CA ALA A 20 -13.71 -1.75 -6.44
C ALA A 20 -12.74 -2.82 -5.92
N VAL A 21 -12.20 -2.63 -4.72
CA VAL A 21 -11.33 -3.62 -4.08
C VAL A 21 -12.11 -4.86 -3.69
N ASP A 22 -13.33 -4.71 -3.16
CA ASP A 22 -14.21 -5.83 -2.85
C ASP A 22 -14.49 -6.68 -4.10
N GLU A 23 -14.79 -6.04 -5.22
CA GLU A 23 -15.02 -6.72 -6.49
C GLU A 23 -13.76 -7.45 -6.96
N PHE A 24 -12.61 -6.80 -6.88
CA PHE A 24 -11.33 -7.43 -7.19
C PHE A 24 -11.11 -8.68 -6.34
N MET A 25 -11.31 -8.58 -5.03
CA MET A 25 -11.12 -9.70 -4.12
C MET A 25 -12.10 -10.84 -4.41
N SER A 26 -13.34 -10.53 -4.79
CA SER A 26 -14.34 -11.54 -5.10
C SER A 26 -13.97 -12.40 -6.32
N ARG A 27 -13.25 -11.81 -7.27
CA ARG A 27 -12.82 -12.48 -8.50
C ARG A 27 -11.41 -13.07 -8.41
N LEU A 28 -10.68 -12.72 -7.38
CA LEU A 28 -9.28 -13.11 -7.25
C LEU A 28 -9.15 -14.61 -7.03
N GLU A 29 -8.39 -15.26 -7.89
CA GLU A 29 -7.92 -16.63 -7.72
C GLU A 29 -6.41 -16.56 -7.47
N HIS A 30 -6.01 -16.76 -6.22
CA HIS A 30 -4.62 -16.66 -5.81
C HIS A 30 -4.37 -17.58 -4.62
N PRO A 31 -3.26 -18.34 -4.61
CA PRO A 31 -2.99 -19.27 -3.51
C PRO A 31 -2.81 -18.54 -2.17
N CYS A 32 -2.42 -17.28 -2.18
CA CYS A 32 -2.26 -16.46 -0.97
C CYS A 32 -3.45 -15.49 -0.73
N LYS A 33 -4.62 -15.79 -1.25
CA LYS A 33 -5.80 -14.94 -1.08
C LYS A 33 -6.11 -14.61 0.38
N PRO A 34 -6.01 -15.55 1.34
CA PRO A 34 -6.19 -15.22 2.77
C PRO A 34 -5.17 -14.19 3.27
N GLN A 35 -3.91 -14.30 2.87
CA GLN A 35 -2.86 -13.35 3.23
C GLN A 35 -3.11 -11.98 2.61
N ILE A 36 -3.57 -11.95 1.37
CA ILE A 36 -3.93 -10.70 0.67
C ILE A 36 -5.05 -9.98 1.42
N GLY A 37 -6.09 -10.72 1.82
CA GLY A 37 -7.19 -10.16 2.60
C GLY A 37 -6.75 -9.65 3.97
N ALA A 38 -5.88 -10.38 4.64
CA ALA A 38 -5.34 -9.97 5.93
C ALA A 38 -4.48 -8.71 5.82
N LEU A 39 -3.62 -8.64 4.80
CA LEU A 39 -2.78 -7.47 4.53
C LEU A 39 -3.65 -6.23 4.24
N ARG A 40 -4.71 -6.40 3.47
CA ARG A 40 -5.69 -5.34 3.22
C ARG A 40 -6.22 -4.75 4.53
N GLN A 41 -6.62 -5.61 5.46
CA GLN A 41 -7.14 -5.16 6.74
C GLN A 41 -6.09 -4.42 7.58
N ILE A 42 -4.87 -4.89 7.56
CA ILE A 42 -3.77 -4.23 8.27
C ILE A 42 -3.56 -2.82 7.74
N LEU A 43 -3.55 -2.65 6.42
CA LEU A 43 -3.41 -1.34 5.79
C LEU A 43 -4.52 -0.38 6.23
N LEU A 44 -5.77 -0.82 6.14
CA LEU A 44 -6.92 0.02 6.48
C LEU A 44 -6.98 0.37 7.97
N ARG A 45 -6.44 -0.48 8.83
CA ARG A 45 -6.41 -0.24 10.28
C ARG A 45 -5.21 0.56 10.76
N ALA A 46 -4.16 0.64 9.95
CA ALA A 46 -2.93 1.31 10.37
C ALA A 46 -3.15 2.79 10.68
N ASP A 47 -4.02 3.46 9.93
CA ASP A 47 -4.36 4.86 10.14
C ASP A 47 -5.72 5.15 9.50
N PRO A 48 -6.60 5.96 10.16
CA PRO A 48 -7.91 6.29 9.59
C PRO A 48 -7.84 7.11 8.30
N ALA A 49 -6.71 7.75 8.01
CA ALA A 49 -6.52 8.49 6.77
C ALA A 49 -6.27 7.59 5.56
N ILE A 50 -5.95 6.31 5.78
CA ILE A 50 -5.66 5.39 4.67
C ILE A 50 -6.97 4.92 4.05
N ALA A 51 -7.09 5.14 2.74
CA ALA A 51 -8.15 4.63 1.90
C ALA A 51 -7.58 3.68 0.85
N GLU A 52 -8.44 2.95 0.17
CA GLU A 52 -8.02 1.95 -0.80
C GLU A 52 -8.67 2.16 -2.16
N GLY A 53 -8.09 1.54 -3.16
CA GLY A 53 -8.61 1.53 -4.51
C GLY A 53 -7.87 0.51 -5.36
N ILE A 54 -8.20 0.48 -6.64
CA ILE A 54 -7.49 -0.31 -7.64
C ILE A 54 -6.63 0.64 -8.46
N LYS A 55 -5.34 0.44 -8.41
CA LYS A 55 -4.35 1.18 -9.19
C LYS A 55 -3.36 0.17 -9.75
N TRP A 56 -2.93 0.38 -10.98
CA TRP A 56 -2.04 -0.58 -11.66
C TRP A 56 -2.60 -2.01 -11.63
N LYS A 57 -3.94 -2.13 -11.71
CA LYS A 57 -4.69 -3.40 -11.76
C LYS A 57 -4.61 -4.25 -10.49
N VAL A 58 -4.23 -3.68 -9.36
CA VAL A 58 -4.12 -4.38 -8.07
C VAL A 58 -4.60 -3.48 -6.93
N PRO A 59 -4.95 -4.08 -5.77
CA PRO A 59 -5.28 -3.29 -4.60
C PRO A 59 -4.13 -2.36 -4.22
N SER A 60 -4.45 -1.11 -4.00
CA SER A 60 -3.51 -0.05 -3.68
C SER A 60 -4.10 0.85 -2.61
N PHE A 61 -3.25 1.57 -1.90
CA PHE A 61 -3.64 2.32 -0.72
C PHE A 61 -3.10 3.73 -0.82
N ARG A 62 -3.88 4.67 -0.30
CA ARG A 62 -3.59 6.10 -0.40
C ARG A 62 -3.98 6.86 0.85
N THR A 63 -3.37 7.99 1.02
CA THR A 63 -3.90 9.11 1.78
C THR A 63 -4.32 10.18 0.76
N SER A 64 -3.60 11.28 0.61
CA SER A 64 -3.79 12.21 -0.52
C SER A 64 -3.28 11.62 -1.84
N GLU A 65 -2.22 10.80 -1.79
CA GLU A 65 -1.62 10.12 -2.93
C GLU A 65 -1.51 8.63 -2.64
N TYR A 66 -1.53 7.80 -3.68
CA TYR A 66 -1.24 6.38 -3.52
C TYR A 66 0.22 6.22 -3.08
N PHE A 67 0.44 5.41 -2.06
CA PHE A 67 1.75 5.18 -1.47
C PHE A 67 2.09 3.70 -1.28
N ALA A 68 1.11 2.82 -1.45
CA ALA A 68 1.30 1.39 -1.25
C ALA A 68 0.52 0.62 -2.32
N THR A 69 1.17 -0.38 -2.90
CA THR A 69 0.60 -1.19 -3.97
C THR A 69 0.96 -2.65 -3.71
N MET A 70 -0.04 -3.53 -3.75
CA MET A 70 0.21 -4.94 -3.58
C MET A 70 0.97 -5.53 -4.76
N HIS A 71 1.90 -6.43 -4.47
CA HIS A 71 2.64 -7.19 -5.46
C HIS A 71 2.22 -8.65 -5.36
N LEU A 72 1.42 -9.12 -6.32
CA LEU A 72 0.74 -10.41 -6.29
C LEU A 72 1.43 -11.48 -7.12
N ARG A 73 2.55 -11.16 -7.74
CA ARG A 73 3.30 -12.08 -8.62
C ARG A 73 4.44 -12.80 -7.93
N LEU A 74 4.57 -12.66 -6.62
CA LEU A 74 5.56 -13.40 -5.86
C LEU A 74 5.17 -14.86 -5.76
N LYS A 75 6.15 -15.75 -5.89
CA LYS A 75 5.93 -17.18 -5.64
C LYS A 75 5.83 -17.40 -4.12
N GLY A 76 4.71 -17.99 -3.70
CA GLY A 76 4.53 -18.41 -2.32
C GLY A 76 4.32 -17.28 -1.31
N GLY A 77 3.91 -16.10 -1.75
CA GLY A 77 3.70 -15.00 -0.83
C GLY A 77 2.98 -13.82 -1.43
N VAL A 78 2.83 -12.77 -0.63
CA VAL A 78 2.30 -11.48 -1.05
C VAL A 78 3.30 -10.38 -0.72
N GLY A 79 3.48 -9.44 -1.63
CA GLY A 79 4.30 -8.26 -1.43
C GLY A 79 3.47 -7.00 -1.30
N LEU A 80 4.05 -6.01 -0.63
CA LEU A 80 3.51 -4.66 -0.57
C LEU A 80 4.65 -3.70 -0.90
N ILE A 81 4.51 -2.96 -1.98
CA ILE A 81 5.51 -1.96 -2.38
C ILE A 81 5.08 -0.61 -1.83
N LEU A 82 5.93 -0.02 -1.01
CA LEU A 82 5.76 1.33 -0.49
C LEU A 82 6.53 2.30 -1.38
N HIS A 83 5.88 3.41 -1.75
CA HIS A 83 6.46 4.44 -2.62
C HIS A 83 5.93 5.83 -2.22
N LEU A 84 6.39 6.87 -2.88
CA LEU A 84 6.00 8.25 -2.58
C LEU A 84 5.06 8.84 -3.66
N GLY A 85 4.30 7.98 -4.33
CA GLY A 85 3.46 8.41 -5.44
C GLY A 85 4.27 8.62 -6.71
N ALA A 86 3.74 9.48 -7.60
CA ALA A 86 4.38 9.75 -8.89
C ALA A 86 5.52 10.78 -8.79
N LYS A 87 5.72 11.39 -7.61
CA LYS A 87 6.74 12.41 -7.44
C LYS A 87 8.11 11.79 -7.23
N VAL A 88 9.02 12.07 -8.14
CA VAL A 88 10.44 11.79 -7.90
C VAL A 88 10.95 12.86 -6.94
N ARG A 89 11.44 12.43 -5.79
CA ARG A 89 12.02 13.33 -4.80
C ARG A 89 13.53 13.10 -4.75
N ASP A 90 14.28 14.17 -4.86
CA ASP A 90 15.71 14.15 -4.67
C ASP A 90 16.04 14.19 -3.18
N LEU A 91 15.73 13.08 -2.52
CA LEU A 91 15.92 12.92 -1.09
C LEU A 91 16.86 11.74 -0.82
N PRO A 92 17.56 11.77 0.31
CA PRO A 92 18.14 10.53 0.84
C PRO A 92 17.01 9.54 1.09
N ARG A 93 17.37 8.30 1.34
CA ARG A 93 16.38 7.26 1.65
C ARG A 93 15.38 7.75 2.69
N VAL A 94 14.08 7.43 2.50
CA VAL A 94 13.02 7.75 3.45
C VAL A 94 13.44 7.24 4.85
N PRO A 95 13.50 8.13 5.86
CA PRO A 95 14.06 7.77 7.16
C PRO A 95 13.02 7.08 8.06
N VAL A 96 12.61 5.88 7.67
CA VAL A 96 11.66 5.06 8.43
C VAL A 96 12.43 4.14 9.36
N GLU A 97 12.03 4.10 10.63
CA GLU A 97 12.56 3.16 11.59
C GLU A 97 11.98 1.77 11.34
N ASP A 98 12.85 0.80 11.17
CA ASP A 98 12.49 -0.59 10.87
C ASP A 98 13.39 -1.53 11.70
N PRO A 99 13.18 -1.59 13.02
CA PRO A 99 14.05 -2.37 13.91
C PRO A 99 14.01 -3.87 13.64
N GLU A 100 12.92 -4.38 13.05
CA GLU A 100 12.80 -5.80 12.72
C GLU A 100 13.34 -6.14 11.33
N GLY A 101 13.76 -5.13 10.55
CA GLY A 101 14.32 -5.35 9.22
C GLY A 101 13.33 -5.89 8.21
N LEU A 102 12.08 -5.44 8.25
CA LEU A 102 11.02 -5.92 7.36
C LEU A 102 11.10 -5.32 5.96
N LEU A 103 11.66 -4.12 5.84
CA LEU A 103 11.72 -3.41 4.57
C LEU A 103 12.89 -3.87 3.73
N LYS A 104 12.61 -4.27 2.50
CA LYS A 104 13.63 -4.48 1.48
C LYS A 104 13.64 -3.24 0.58
N TRP A 105 14.71 -2.46 0.66
CA TRP A 105 14.82 -1.24 -0.12
C TRP A 105 15.11 -1.53 -1.57
N LEU A 106 14.25 -1.02 -2.46
CA LEU A 106 14.39 -1.15 -3.91
C LEU A 106 15.00 0.10 -4.51
N ALA A 107 14.79 1.24 -3.86
CA ALA A 107 15.33 2.56 -4.20
C ALA A 107 15.26 3.43 -2.96
N ARG A 108 15.73 4.67 -3.03
CA ARG A 108 15.70 5.61 -1.89
C ARG A 108 14.28 5.91 -1.44
N ASP A 109 13.32 5.89 -2.37
CA ASP A 109 11.92 6.24 -2.17
C ASP A 109 10.98 5.05 -2.35
N ARG A 110 11.51 3.84 -2.35
CA ARG A 110 10.73 2.65 -2.61
C ARG A 110 11.26 1.46 -1.83
N ALA A 111 10.36 0.78 -1.13
CA ALA A 111 10.70 -0.40 -0.35
C ALA A 111 9.59 -1.45 -0.46
N MET A 112 9.93 -2.70 -0.22
CA MET A 112 8.97 -3.79 -0.29
C MET A 112 8.93 -4.56 1.02
N LEU A 113 7.71 -4.91 1.44
CA LEU A 113 7.41 -5.87 2.49
C LEU A 113 6.94 -7.16 1.83
N THR A 114 7.37 -8.31 2.33
CA THR A 114 6.94 -9.61 1.81
C THR A 114 6.49 -10.51 2.96
N PHE A 115 5.42 -11.26 2.71
CA PHE A 115 4.85 -12.18 3.70
C PHE A 115 4.49 -13.49 3.01
N THR A 116 4.93 -14.61 3.60
CA THR A 116 4.67 -15.94 3.04
C THR A 116 3.47 -16.61 3.68
N GLY A 117 3.22 -16.38 4.95
CA GLY A 117 2.12 -17.03 5.67
C GLY A 117 1.31 -16.06 6.51
N LEU A 118 0.10 -16.49 6.89
CA LEU A 118 -0.77 -15.70 7.78
C LEU A 118 -0.15 -15.49 9.15
N ASP A 119 0.52 -16.49 9.69
CA ASP A 119 1.14 -16.39 11.01
C ASP A 119 2.26 -15.35 11.01
N GLU A 120 3.10 -15.35 9.99
CA GLU A 120 4.13 -14.34 9.80
C GLU A 120 3.52 -12.95 9.70
N LEU A 121 2.47 -12.80 8.91
CA LEU A 121 1.79 -11.52 8.73
C LEU A 121 1.18 -11.02 10.04
N ARG A 122 0.53 -11.89 10.78
CA ARG A 122 -0.09 -11.54 12.08
C ARG A 122 0.95 -11.18 13.13
N SER A 123 2.05 -11.92 13.20
CA SER A 123 3.13 -11.63 14.16
C SER A 123 3.84 -10.32 13.83
N SER A 124 3.84 -9.91 12.56
CA SER A 124 4.48 -8.68 12.09
C SER A 124 3.52 -7.48 12.08
N GLN A 125 2.25 -7.68 12.39
CA GLN A 125 1.21 -6.66 12.20
C GLN A 125 1.56 -5.32 12.87
N ALA A 126 1.96 -5.34 14.13
CA ALA A 126 2.27 -4.11 14.87
C ALA A 126 3.46 -3.37 14.25
N ALA A 127 4.49 -4.10 13.81
CA ALA A 127 5.65 -3.52 13.15
C ALA A 127 5.28 -2.92 11.80
N VAL A 128 4.45 -3.62 11.01
CA VAL A 128 3.95 -3.13 9.72
C VAL A 128 3.15 -1.85 9.92
N GLU A 129 2.23 -1.81 10.88
CA GLU A 129 1.43 -0.63 11.18
C GLU A 129 2.30 0.57 11.55
N ARG A 130 3.35 0.36 12.35
CA ARG A 130 4.30 1.44 12.69
C ARG A 130 5.04 1.96 11.48
N ILE A 131 5.48 1.07 10.59
CA ILE A 131 6.13 1.46 9.35
C ILE A 131 5.19 2.30 8.48
N LEU A 132 3.95 1.85 8.33
CA LEU A 132 2.95 2.56 7.51
C LEU A 132 2.65 3.95 8.05
N ARG A 133 2.48 4.10 9.36
CA ARG A 133 2.23 5.40 9.99
C ARG A 133 3.40 6.36 9.79
N GLN A 134 4.62 5.87 9.85
CA GLN A 134 5.79 6.69 9.54
C GLN A 134 5.82 7.06 8.05
N TRP A 135 5.57 6.08 7.19
CA TRP A 135 5.66 6.28 5.74
C TRP A 135 4.74 7.40 5.25
N ILE A 136 3.48 7.38 5.71
CA ILE A 136 2.51 8.38 5.27
C ILE A 136 2.85 9.81 5.70
N THR A 137 3.72 10.00 6.69
CA THR A 137 4.18 11.33 7.08
C THR A 137 5.13 11.96 6.05
N PHE A 138 5.65 11.16 5.11
CA PHE A 138 6.56 11.63 4.08
C PHE A 138 5.88 11.90 2.73
N LEU A 139 4.58 11.71 2.66
CA LEU A 139 3.82 11.93 1.43
C LEU A 139 3.54 13.40 1.13
#